data_c3e069fd02af3e86bfae161b3d9d06e1
#
_entry.id   c3e069fd02af3e86bfae161b3d9d06e1
#
_cell.length_a   1.000
_cell.length_b   1.000
_cell.length_c   1.000
_cell.angle_alpha   90.00
_cell.angle_beta   90.00
_cell.angle_gamma   90.00
#
_symmetry.space_group_name_H-M   'P 1'
#
loop_
_entity.id
_entity.type
_entity.pdbx_description
1 polymer ?
#
loop_
_entity_poly.entity_id
_entity_poly.type
_entity_poly.pdbx_seq_one_letter_code
_entity_poly.pdbx_strand_id
1 'polypeptide(L)'
;MKKLIVLCLSICLCMGLLPQQIHAQDGKTKQEPAQNAQDLAPSAKAAYLVENTTGKVIYAKHETDKLYPASMTKMMGLLLIFEALHDKKISWDESVSASEYAASMGGSQVFLEPGESMSVRDMVKSICIASANDAMVAMAEKVGGSNDHFVAMMNDKAKELKLSNSHFMNATGLHDPEHYTCAKDMSIIARALIAEGGEELLRITSTYDAYIRENTDKKFWLVNTNKLLKQYEGVDGLKTGFTTEAMSCITVTAKKKDLRLVAVAMGEPSSKQRNAEIKQMLDYGFSQYAQGLLYPKGTKLKTYTMENGKPSSVNMVTLKDLVYVFEKGSEPKEQKKEITITKDTPPYKAMEAIGTVKITMSDGYTMEAPVGVDQDVEQLNYLDIFMKAFSDTLA
;
A
#
# COMPACT_ATOMS: atom_id res chain seq x y z
N MET A 1 3.82 -87.25 18.48
CA MET A 1 4.71 -86.07 18.69
C MET A 1 4.91 -85.36 17.38
N LYS A 2 4.22 -84.30 17.14
CA LYS A 2 4.49 -83.20 16.26
C LYS A 2 3.23 -82.33 16.22
N LYS A 3 3.29 -81.20 16.89
CA LYS A 3 2.19 -80.23 16.94
C LYS A 3 2.17 -79.46 15.63
N LEU A 4 1.02 -79.50 14.94
CA LEU A 4 0.73 -78.73 13.75
C LEU A 4 0.10 -77.42 14.20
N ILE A 5 0.80 -76.30 13.97
CA ILE A 5 0.26 -74.96 14.24
C ILE A 5 -0.44 -74.49 12.95
N VAL A 6 -1.74 -74.32 13.06
CA VAL A 6 -2.55 -73.72 12.00
C VAL A 6 -2.50 -72.21 12.16
N LEU A 7 -1.94 -71.55 11.16
CA LEU A 7 -1.85 -70.10 11.06
C LEU A 7 -3.11 -69.58 10.32
N CYS A 8 -4.08 -69.03 11.04
CA CYS A 8 -5.20 -68.30 10.43
C CYS A 8 -4.74 -66.93 9.91
N LEU A 9 -4.71 -66.78 8.61
CA LEU A 9 -4.53 -65.49 7.95
C LEU A 9 -5.82 -64.74 7.95
N SER A 10 -6.00 -63.75 8.84
CA SER A 10 -7.08 -62.76 8.77
C SER A 10 -6.66 -61.64 7.81
N ILE A 11 -7.24 -61.64 6.61
CA ILE A 11 -7.10 -60.53 5.66
C ILE A 11 -8.04 -59.43 6.16
N CYS A 12 -7.46 -58.43 6.83
CA CYS A 12 -8.10 -57.14 7.11
C CYS A 12 -8.07 -56.28 5.87
N LEU A 13 -9.21 -56.13 5.21
CA LEU A 13 -9.41 -55.23 4.08
C LEU A 13 -9.47 -53.79 4.63
N CYS A 14 -8.33 -53.13 4.74
CA CYS A 14 -8.29 -51.71 5.04
C CYS A 14 -8.69 -50.96 3.78
N MET A 15 -9.94 -50.57 3.63
CA MET A 15 -10.36 -49.51 2.74
C MET A 15 -9.67 -48.20 3.19
N GLY A 16 -8.61 -47.84 2.51
CA GLY A 16 -7.97 -46.55 2.68
C GLY A 16 -8.89 -45.43 2.26
N LEU A 17 -9.40 -44.70 3.24
CA LEU A 17 -9.96 -43.37 3.02
C LEU A 17 -8.82 -42.45 2.61
N LEU A 18 -8.71 -42.19 1.31
CA LEU A 18 -7.88 -41.10 0.79
C LEU A 18 -8.48 -39.80 1.30
N PRO A 19 -7.71 -38.90 1.88
CA PRO A 19 -8.18 -37.55 2.17
C PRO A 19 -8.52 -36.89 0.85
N GLN A 20 -9.80 -36.56 0.63
CA GLN A 20 -10.19 -35.62 -0.40
C GLN A 20 -9.47 -34.29 -0.11
N GLN A 21 -8.51 -33.97 -0.94
CA GLN A 21 -7.98 -32.61 -1.02
C GLN A 21 -9.14 -31.70 -1.41
N ILE A 22 -9.65 -30.97 -0.44
CA ILE A 22 -10.52 -29.81 -0.70
C ILE A 22 -9.65 -28.81 -1.44
N HIS A 23 -9.76 -28.80 -2.76
CA HIS A 23 -9.27 -27.69 -3.56
C HIS A 23 -10.10 -26.48 -3.14
N ALA A 24 -9.51 -25.59 -2.33
CA ALA A 24 -9.99 -24.24 -2.21
C ALA A 24 -9.97 -23.66 -3.63
N GLN A 25 -11.12 -23.58 -4.27
CA GLN A 25 -11.29 -22.75 -5.46
C GLN A 25 -11.04 -21.32 -5.00
N ASP A 26 -9.80 -20.85 -5.24
CA ASP A 26 -9.52 -19.44 -5.31
C ASP A 26 -10.49 -18.85 -6.32
N GLY A 27 -11.51 -18.19 -5.82
CA GLY A 27 -12.46 -17.41 -6.60
C GLY A 27 -11.74 -16.19 -7.21
N LYS A 28 -10.80 -16.45 -8.10
CA LYS A 28 -10.27 -15.46 -9.04
C LYS A 28 -11.35 -15.20 -10.05
N THR A 29 -12.29 -14.34 -9.73
CA THR A 29 -13.00 -13.58 -10.75
C THR A 29 -11.90 -12.73 -11.43
N LYS A 30 -11.36 -13.26 -12.53
CA LYS A 30 -10.66 -12.43 -13.52
C LYS A 30 -11.71 -11.43 -14.00
N GLN A 31 -11.70 -10.23 -13.44
CA GLN A 31 -12.24 -9.08 -14.16
C GLN A 31 -11.27 -8.83 -15.32
N GLU A 32 -11.54 -9.44 -16.45
CA GLU A 32 -10.95 -9.00 -17.71
C GLU A 32 -11.40 -7.54 -17.91
N PRO A 33 -10.48 -6.62 -18.21
CA PRO A 33 -10.86 -5.26 -18.57
C PRO A 33 -11.75 -5.36 -19.81
N ALA A 34 -12.83 -4.59 -19.83
CA ALA A 34 -13.81 -4.57 -20.92
C ALA A 34 -13.07 -4.43 -22.27
N GLN A 35 -13.27 -5.41 -23.15
CA GLN A 35 -12.66 -5.52 -24.48
C GLN A 35 -13.23 -4.50 -25.47
N ASN A 36 -13.12 -3.19 -25.19
CA ASN A 36 -13.28 -2.07 -26.14
C ASN A 36 -12.73 -0.78 -25.52
N ALA A 37 -11.78 -0.86 -24.60
CA ALA A 37 -11.18 0.30 -24.01
C ALA A 37 -10.25 0.98 -25.03
N GLN A 38 -10.51 2.26 -25.30
CA GLN A 38 -9.58 3.15 -25.98
C GLN A 38 -8.20 3.00 -25.36
N ASP A 39 -7.15 2.80 -26.16
CA ASP A 39 -5.78 2.79 -25.63
C ASP A 39 -5.43 4.20 -25.10
N LEU A 40 -5.41 4.32 -23.77
CA LEU A 40 -5.20 5.59 -23.09
C LEU A 40 -3.73 5.99 -23.00
N ALA A 41 -2.82 5.07 -23.30
CA ALA A 41 -1.38 5.28 -23.24
C ALA A 41 -0.66 4.57 -24.41
N PRO A 42 -0.94 4.95 -25.67
CA PRO A 42 -0.47 4.23 -26.85
C PRO A 42 1.06 4.17 -26.95
N SER A 43 1.78 5.19 -26.47
CA SER A 43 3.24 5.28 -26.57
C SER A 43 3.97 4.61 -25.40
N ALA A 44 3.30 4.39 -24.26
CA ALA A 44 3.88 3.73 -23.12
C ALA A 44 4.14 2.25 -23.40
N LYS A 45 5.31 1.73 -22.96
CA LYS A 45 5.56 0.28 -22.96
C LYS A 45 4.65 -0.44 -21.98
N ALA A 46 4.39 0.15 -20.82
CA ALA A 46 3.41 -0.33 -19.86
C ALA A 46 2.73 0.85 -19.16
N ALA A 47 1.44 0.70 -18.85
CA ALA A 47 0.68 1.71 -18.14
C ALA A 47 -0.37 1.08 -17.20
N TYR A 48 -0.68 1.77 -16.10
CA TYR A 48 -1.62 1.28 -15.11
C TYR A 48 -2.33 2.44 -14.43
N LEU A 49 -3.66 2.36 -14.34
CA LEU A 49 -4.48 3.33 -13.61
C LEU A 49 -5.32 2.60 -12.58
N VAL A 50 -5.23 3.02 -11.34
CA VAL A 50 -5.91 2.38 -10.22
C VAL A 50 -6.47 3.43 -9.26
N GLU A 51 -7.59 3.10 -8.62
CA GLU A 51 -8.06 3.90 -7.50
C GLU A 51 -7.23 3.57 -6.23
N ASN A 52 -6.86 4.60 -5.48
CA ASN A 52 -5.87 4.50 -4.42
C ASN A 52 -6.32 3.62 -3.23
N THR A 53 -7.56 3.79 -2.76
CA THR A 53 -8.02 3.18 -1.51
C THR A 53 -8.41 1.71 -1.69
N THR A 54 -9.22 1.43 -2.69
CA THR A 54 -9.76 0.08 -2.95
C THR A 54 -8.82 -0.78 -3.79
N GLY A 55 -7.97 -0.14 -4.61
CA GLY A 55 -7.16 -0.83 -5.60
C GLY A 55 -7.93 -1.24 -6.84
N LYS A 56 -9.14 -0.70 -7.06
CA LYS A 56 -9.89 -0.98 -8.29
C LYS A 56 -9.10 -0.55 -9.50
N VAL A 57 -8.84 -1.51 -10.38
CA VAL A 57 -8.16 -1.27 -11.66
C VAL A 57 -9.12 -0.58 -12.61
N ILE A 58 -8.68 0.52 -13.21
CA ILE A 58 -9.44 1.32 -14.15
C ILE A 58 -8.90 1.13 -15.57
N TYR A 59 -7.58 1.06 -15.72
CA TYR A 59 -6.91 0.80 -16.99
C TYR A 59 -5.62 0.04 -16.76
N ALA A 60 -5.31 -0.90 -17.66
CA ALA A 60 -4.09 -1.70 -17.62
C ALA A 60 -3.59 -1.96 -19.05
N LYS A 61 -2.29 -1.79 -19.27
CA LYS A 61 -1.56 -2.09 -20.50
C LYS A 61 -0.21 -2.66 -20.14
N HIS A 62 0.04 -3.93 -20.51
CA HIS A 62 1.31 -4.61 -20.23
C HIS A 62 1.78 -4.44 -18.77
N GLU A 63 0.84 -4.44 -17.85
CA GLU A 63 1.01 -4.00 -16.46
C GLU A 63 1.97 -4.88 -15.64
N THR A 64 2.26 -6.09 -16.14
CA THR A 64 3.15 -7.05 -15.50
C THR A 64 4.50 -7.20 -16.19
N ASP A 65 4.72 -6.49 -17.31
CA ASP A 65 5.99 -6.54 -18.03
C ASP A 65 7.11 -5.95 -17.18
N LYS A 66 8.23 -6.68 -17.07
CA LYS A 66 9.41 -6.23 -16.33
C LYS A 66 10.11 -5.12 -17.11
N LEU A 67 10.17 -3.94 -16.52
CA LEU A 67 10.78 -2.75 -17.08
C LEU A 67 11.70 -2.07 -16.05
N TYR A 68 12.61 -1.24 -16.51
CA TYR A 68 13.48 -0.46 -15.64
C TYR A 68 12.71 0.74 -15.06
N PRO A 69 12.68 0.90 -13.72
CA PRO A 69 11.92 1.98 -13.07
C PRO A 69 12.63 3.33 -13.07
N ALA A 70 13.93 3.37 -13.30
CA ALA A 70 14.75 4.54 -13.02
C ALA A 70 14.47 5.09 -11.61
N SER A 71 14.46 6.41 -11.42
CA SER A 71 14.23 7.05 -10.11
C SER A 71 12.84 6.83 -9.49
N MET A 72 11.90 6.12 -10.15
CA MET A 72 10.68 5.67 -9.47
C MET A 72 11.00 4.66 -8.36
N THR A 73 12.14 3.96 -8.42
CA THR A 73 12.72 3.14 -7.36
C THR A 73 12.68 3.83 -5.99
N LYS A 74 12.92 5.14 -5.96
CA LYS A 74 12.95 5.93 -4.73
C LYS A 74 11.62 5.92 -3.96
N MET A 75 10.51 5.55 -4.60
CA MET A 75 9.24 5.38 -3.88
C MET A 75 9.31 4.22 -2.87
N MET A 76 10.00 3.11 -3.21
CA MET A 76 10.24 2.02 -2.25
C MET A 76 11.15 2.48 -1.11
N GLY A 77 12.21 3.23 -1.43
CA GLY A 77 13.08 3.80 -0.40
C GLY A 77 12.36 4.80 0.50
N LEU A 78 11.52 5.68 -0.07
CA LEU A 78 10.68 6.59 0.70
C LEU A 78 9.69 5.84 1.59
N LEU A 79 9.09 4.74 1.14
CA LEU A 79 8.21 3.92 1.98
C LEU A 79 8.94 3.45 3.24
N LEU A 80 10.14 2.90 3.13
CA LEU A 80 10.93 2.47 4.28
C LEU A 80 11.35 3.64 5.19
N ILE A 81 11.63 4.81 4.62
CA ILE A 81 11.95 6.02 5.39
C ILE A 81 10.72 6.50 6.18
N PHE A 82 9.53 6.49 5.57
CA PHE A 82 8.29 6.89 6.26
C PHE A 82 7.89 5.87 7.33
N GLU A 83 8.09 4.57 7.11
CA GLU A 83 7.93 3.55 8.15
C GLU A 83 8.88 3.78 9.33
N ALA A 84 10.15 4.12 9.07
CA ALA A 84 11.11 4.44 10.12
C ALA A 84 10.73 5.70 10.91
N LEU A 85 10.10 6.70 10.25
CA LEU A 85 9.54 7.89 10.91
C LEU A 85 8.32 7.55 11.76
N HIS A 86 7.40 6.74 11.25
CA HIS A 86 6.21 6.27 11.95
C HIS A 86 6.60 5.48 13.21
N ASP A 87 7.53 4.56 13.08
CA ASP A 87 8.08 3.74 14.16
C ASP A 87 8.95 4.53 15.15
N LYS A 88 9.19 5.83 14.88
CA LYS A 88 10.07 6.72 15.69
C LYS A 88 11.51 6.22 15.78
N LYS A 89 11.97 5.44 14.80
CA LYS A 89 13.37 5.02 14.66
C LYS A 89 14.25 6.18 14.22
N ILE A 90 13.67 7.13 13.48
CA ILE A 90 14.25 8.41 13.10
C ILE A 90 13.22 9.52 13.32
N SER A 91 13.68 10.78 13.35
CA SER A 91 12.80 11.95 13.47
C SER A 91 13.07 12.97 12.38
N TRP A 92 12.09 13.83 12.06
CA TRP A 92 12.18 14.81 10.97
C TRP A 92 13.34 15.79 11.10
N ASP A 93 13.68 16.18 12.33
CA ASP A 93 14.72 17.18 12.60
C ASP A 93 16.07 16.54 12.93
N GLU A 94 16.14 15.20 12.92
CA GLU A 94 17.37 14.45 13.14
C GLU A 94 18.36 14.70 12.02
N SER A 95 19.65 14.85 12.39
CA SER A 95 20.74 15.09 11.43
C SER A 95 21.19 13.80 10.76
N VAL A 96 21.37 13.86 9.46
CA VAL A 96 21.90 12.78 8.61
C VAL A 96 23.16 13.28 7.94
N SER A 97 24.28 12.60 8.18
CA SER A 97 25.57 12.91 7.56
C SER A 97 25.77 12.10 6.28
N ALA A 98 26.21 12.75 5.22
CA ALA A 98 26.54 12.10 3.97
C ALA A 98 27.91 11.40 4.06
N SER A 99 27.95 10.11 3.72
CA SER A 99 29.19 9.37 3.54
C SER A 99 29.91 9.82 2.26
N GLU A 100 31.19 9.43 2.11
CA GLU A 100 31.91 9.59 0.84
C GLU A 100 31.16 8.93 -0.31
N TYR A 101 30.56 7.75 -0.06
CA TYR A 101 29.79 7.02 -1.06
C TYR A 101 28.51 7.80 -1.45
N ALA A 102 27.73 8.27 -0.49
CA ALA A 102 26.55 9.08 -0.78
C ALA A 102 26.89 10.33 -1.57
N ALA A 103 27.93 11.06 -1.18
CA ALA A 103 28.41 12.26 -1.86
C ALA A 103 28.95 12.00 -3.29
N SER A 104 29.42 10.79 -3.57
CA SER A 104 29.93 10.40 -4.90
C SER A 104 28.85 10.04 -5.92
N MET A 105 27.56 10.00 -5.50
CA MET A 105 26.47 9.58 -6.38
C MET A 105 26.30 10.51 -7.57
N GLY A 106 26.27 9.91 -8.78
CA GLY A 106 25.96 10.63 -10.01
C GLY A 106 24.46 10.82 -10.26
N GLY A 107 24.13 11.49 -11.35
CA GLY A 107 22.76 11.77 -11.79
C GLY A 107 22.15 12.99 -11.09
N SER A 108 20.87 12.91 -10.70
CA SER A 108 20.21 13.99 -9.96
C SER A 108 20.78 14.08 -8.54
N GLN A 109 21.20 15.27 -8.12
CA GLN A 109 21.90 15.49 -6.86
C GLN A 109 21.50 16.83 -6.23
N VAL A 110 21.74 16.97 -4.94
CA VAL A 110 21.79 18.25 -4.23
C VAL A 110 23.22 18.61 -3.81
N PHE A 111 24.19 17.86 -4.35
CA PHE A 111 25.64 18.09 -4.20
C PHE A 111 26.08 18.07 -2.74
N LEU A 112 25.73 16.95 -2.04
CA LEU A 112 26.22 16.70 -0.70
C LEU A 112 27.74 16.54 -0.70
N GLU A 113 28.42 17.21 0.23
CA GLU A 113 29.83 16.98 0.48
C GLU A 113 30.04 15.84 1.49
N PRO A 114 31.15 15.08 1.42
CA PRO A 114 31.46 14.08 2.44
C PRO A 114 31.47 14.70 3.84
N GLY A 115 30.73 14.10 4.79
CA GLY A 115 30.56 14.60 6.13
C GLY A 115 29.56 15.75 6.30
N GLU A 116 29.03 16.29 5.20
CA GLU A 116 27.97 17.29 5.28
C GLU A 116 26.71 16.66 5.92
N SER A 117 26.04 17.42 6.79
CA SER A 117 24.85 16.97 7.49
C SER A 117 23.65 17.85 7.17
N MET A 118 22.51 17.21 6.92
CA MET A 118 21.21 17.87 6.78
C MET A 118 20.14 17.12 7.60
N SER A 119 19.03 17.79 7.88
CA SER A 119 17.89 17.15 8.53
C SER A 119 17.26 16.06 7.66
N VAL A 120 16.67 15.04 8.29
CA VAL A 120 15.81 14.04 7.59
C VAL A 120 14.80 14.76 6.70
N ARG A 121 14.20 15.84 7.18
CA ARG A 121 13.23 16.66 6.44
C ARG A 121 13.81 17.19 5.12
N ASP A 122 14.99 17.77 5.14
CA ASP A 122 15.63 18.33 3.93
C ASP A 122 16.15 17.23 3.00
N MET A 123 16.60 16.09 3.55
CA MET A 123 16.92 14.91 2.75
C MET A 123 15.67 14.38 2.01
N VAL A 124 14.54 14.22 2.69
CA VAL A 124 13.27 13.75 2.10
C VAL A 124 12.77 14.76 1.05
N LYS A 125 12.82 16.08 1.32
CA LYS A 125 12.51 17.10 0.30
C LYS A 125 13.39 16.94 -0.94
N SER A 126 14.69 16.76 -0.76
CA SER A 126 15.66 16.59 -1.85
C SER A 126 15.33 15.36 -2.72
N ILE A 127 14.94 14.25 -2.10
CA ILE A 127 14.54 13.01 -2.77
C ILE A 127 13.23 13.20 -3.54
N CYS A 128 12.21 13.77 -2.90
CA CYS A 128 10.88 13.92 -3.49
C CYS A 128 10.84 14.95 -4.62
N ILE A 129 11.47 16.12 -4.42
CA ILE A 129 11.37 17.27 -5.31
C ILE A 129 12.41 17.19 -6.42
N ALA A 130 13.70 17.11 -6.08
CA ALA A 130 14.80 17.10 -7.05
C ALA A 130 15.24 15.69 -7.47
N SER A 131 14.67 14.63 -6.87
CA SER A 131 15.08 13.25 -7.17
C SER A 131 16.54 12.93 -6.78
N ALA A 132 17.08 13.58 -5.76
CA ALA A 132 18.48 13.52 -5.36
C ALA A 132 18.94 12.10 -5.02
N ASN A 133 19.98 11.60 -5.71
CA ASN A 133 20.57 10.29 -5.49
C ASN A 133 21.45 10.27 -4.24
N ASP A 134 22.24 11.31 -4.05
CA ASP A 134 23.10 11.52 -2.89
C ASP A 134 22.29 11.53 -1.58
N ALA A 135 21.19 12.30 -1.53
CA ALA A 135 20.28 12.30 -0.39
C ALA A 135 19.60 10.93 -0.18
N MET A 136 19.25 10.21 -1.27
CA MET A 136 18.64 8.89 -1.16
C MET A 136 19.60 7.87 -0.54
N VAL A 137 20.87 7.88 -0.97
CA VAL A 137 21.89 6.97 -0.42
C VAL A 137 22.19 7.33 1.04
N ALA A 138 22.35 8.62 1.39
CA ALA A 138 22.54 9.04 2.78
C ALA A 138 21.39 8.57 3.69
N MET A 139 20.15 8.69 3.21
CA MET A 139 18.98 8.17 3.95
C MET A 139 18.94 6.64 4.01
N ALA A 140 19.36 5.94 2.95
CA ALA A 140 19.46 4.49 2.94
C ALA A 140 20.47 3.99 3.98
N GLU A 141 21.64 4.62 4.06
CA GLU A 141 22.65 4.32 5.08
C GLU A 141 22.15 4.64 6.50
N LYS A 142 21.41 5.74 6.67
CA LYS A 142 20.84 6.14 7.95
C LYS A 142 19.80 5.13 8.46
N VAL A 143 18.89 4.69 7.60
CA VAL A 143 17.78 3.79 7.99
C VAL A 143 18.23 2.33 8.02
N GLY A 144 19.05 1.91 7.05
CA GLY A 144 19.53 0.54 6.94
C GLY A 144 20.84 0.26 7.68
N GLY A 145 21.55 1.28 8.17
CA GLY A 145 22.91 1.13 8.71
C GLY A 145 23.97 0.96 7.60
N SER A 146 23.58 0.50 6.42
CA SER A 146 24.37 0.49 5.19
C SER A 146 23.47 0.51 3.97
N ASN A 147 23.99 0.97 2.83
CA ASN A 147 23.24 0.94 1.57
C ASN A 147 22.82 -0.48 1.16
N ASP A 148 23.72 -1.47 1.30
CA ASP A 148 23.43 -2.86 0.93
C ASP A 148 22.32 -3.46 1.79
N HIS A 149 22.35 -3.22 3.10
CA HIS A 149 21.28 -3.67 3.97
C HIS A 149 19.94 -2.98 3.66
N PHE A 150 19.96 -1.69 3.33
CA PHE A 150 18.76 -0.99 2.91
C PHE A 150 18.16 -1.58 1.62
N VAL A 151 19.00 -1.95 0.64
CA VAL A 151 18.55 -2.66 -0.57
C VAL A 151 17.94 -4.02 -0.23
N ALA A 152 18.53 -4.76 0.72
CA ALA A 152 17.91 -5.99 1.22
C ALA A 152 16.53 -5.71 1.85
N MET A 153 16.39 -4.66 2.67
CA MET A 153 15.09 -4.24 3.21
C MET A 153 14.08 -3.88 2.11
N MET A 154 14.49 -3.21 1.02
CA MET A 154 13.62 -2.92 -0.13
C MET A 154 13.08 -4.21 -0.77
N ASN A 155 13.93 -5.23 -0.94
CA ASN A 155 13.52 -6.52 -1.51
C ASN A 155 12.64 -7.33 -0.53
N ASP A 156 12.87 -7.23 0.77
CA ASP A 156 12.00 -7.85 1.76
C ASP A 156 10.62 -7.16 1.82
N LYS A 157 10.58 -5.83 1.72
CA LYS A 157 9.32 -5.08 1.57
C LYS A 157 8.60 -5.44 0.26
N ALA A 158 9.32 -5.69 -0.82
CA ALA A 158 8.72 -6.17 -2.07
C ALA A 158 8.03 -7.53 -1.88
N LYS A 159 8.63 -8.46 -1.12
CA LYS A 159 8.00 -9.75 -0.76
C LYS A 159 6.76 -9.54 0.12
N GLU A 160 6.85 -8.69 1.13
CA GLU A 160 5.72 -8.34 2.03
C GLU A 160 4.54 -7.79 1.24
N LEU A 161 4.79 -6.87 0.31
CA LEU A 161 3.79 -6.29 -0.59
C LEU A 161 3.37 -7.24 -1.73
N LYS A 162 3.96 -8.44 -1.82
CA LYS A 162 3.69 -9.45 -2.86
C LYS A 162 3.95 -8.93 -4.29
N LEU A 163 5.02 -8.17 -4.46
CA LEU A 163 5.44 -7.65 -5.76
C LEU A 163 6.13 -8.77 -6.55
N SER A 164 5.41 -9.38 -7.48
CA SER A 164 5.90 -10.57 -8.20
C SER A 164 6.89 -10.24 -9.32
N ASN A 165 6.93 -8.98 -9.77
CA ASN A 165 7.73 -8.54 -10.91
C ASN A 165 8.67 -7.39 -10.56
N SER A 166 9.15 -7.34 -9.31
CA SER A 166 10.05 -6.30 -8.84
C SER A 166 11.28 -6.89 -8.16
N HIS A 167 12.44 -6.32 -8.46
CA HIS A 167 13.72 -6.61 -7.81
C HIS A 167 14.57 -5.33 -7.78
N PHE A 168 15.18 -5.02 -6.65
CA PHE A 168 15.94 -3.81 -6.43
C PHE A 168 17.42 -4.14 -6.20
N MET A 169 18.31 -3.50 -6.98
CA MET A 169 19.76 -3.62 -6.86
C MET A 169 20.41 -2.40 -6.19
N ASN A 170 19.70 -1.28 -6.15
CA ASN A 170 20.14 -0.05 -5.49
C ASN A 170 18.94 0.81 -5.07
N ALA A 171 19.17 1.80 -4.21
CA ALA A 171 18.12 2.67 -3.68
C ALA A 171 17.74 3.82 -4.62
N THR A 172 18.51 4.08 -5.67
CA THR A 172 18.38 5.27 -6.51
C THR A 172 17.64 5.03 -7.83
N GLY A 173 17.67 3.82 -8.35
CA GLY A 173 17.17 3.44 -9.68
C GLY A 173 18.18 3.71 -10.80
N LEU A 174 19.46 3.82 -10.49
CA LEU A 174 20.52 3.74 -11.49
C LEU A 174 20.47 2.36 -12.17
N HIS A 175 20.79 2.35 -13.46
CA HIS A 175 20.64 1.15 -14.27
C HIS A 175 21.47 -0.02 -13.77
N ASP A 176 20.81 -1.17 -13.66
CA ASP A 176 21.38 -2.50 -13.45
C ASP A 176 20.45 -3.50 -14.16
N PRO A 177 20.95 -4.49 -14.90
CA PRO A 177 20.12 -5.45 -15.61
C PRO A 177 19.14 -6.22 -14.72
N GLU A 178 19.49 -6.46 -13.46
CA GLU A 178 18.64 -7.14 -12.47
C GLU A 178 17.75 -6.20 -11.67
N HIS A 179 17.78 -4.89 -11.96
CA HIS A 179 16.94 -3.87 -11.32
C HIS A 179 15.71 -3.62 -12.15
N TYR A 180 14.59 -4.25 -11.82
CA TYR A 180 13.35 -4.15 -12.59
C TYR A 180 12.12 -4.07 -11.71
N THR A 181 11.03 -3.63 -12.33
CA THR A 181 9.68 -3.59 -11.76
C THR A 181 8.66 -3.67 -12.89
N CYS A 182 7.36 -3.57 -12.56
CA CYS A 182 6.29 -3.42 -13.53
C CYS A 182 5.31 -2.31 -13.12
N ALA A 183 4.45 -1.88 -14.05
CA ALA A 183 3.52 -0.77 -13.79
C ALA A 183 2.54 -1.09 -12.64
N LYS A 184 2.07 -2.34 -12.55
CA LYS A 184 1.22 -2.81 -11.46
C LYS A 184 1.93 -2.72 -10.12
N ASP A 185 3.15 -3.25 -10.00
CA ASP A 185 3.93 -3.26 -8.76
C ASP A 185 4.25 -1.83 -8.31
N MET A 186 4.61 -0.93 -9.25
CA MET A 186 4.80 0.50 -8.96
C MET A 186 3.55 1.14 -8.38
N SER A 187 2.36 0.76 -8.84
CA SER A 187 1.10 1.26 -8.28
C SER A 187 0.87 0.77 -6.85
N ILE A 188 1.26 -0.47 -6.54
CA ILE A 188 1.16 -1.04 -5.18
C ILE A 188 2.12 -0.29 -4.24
N ILE A 189 3.37 -0.06 -4.66
CA ILE A 189 4.35 0.73 -3.90
C ILE A 189 3.82 2.15 -3.67
N ALA A 190 3.28 2.80 -4.70
CA ALA A 190 2.74 4.15 -4.59
C ALA A 190 1.58 4.22 -3.58
N ARG A 191 0.65 3.27 -3.62
CA ARG A 191 -0.47 3.20 -2.69
C ARG A 191 -0.01 2.93 -1.25
N ALA A 192 0.95 2.05 -1.06
CA ALA A 192 1.55 1.80 0.25
C ALA A 192 2.27 3.05 0.79
N LEU A 193 3.04 3.73 -0.05
CA LEU A 193 3.73 4.97 0.29
C LEU A 193 2.74 6.10 0.64
N ILE A 194 1.63 6.24 -0.10
CA ILE A 194 0.58 7.23 0.20
C ILE A 194 -0.10 6.90 1.53
N ALA A 195 -0.38 5.63 1.80
CA ALA A 195 -1.01 5.19 3.05
C ALA A 195 -0.11 5.44 4.27
N GLU A 196 1.19 5.18 4.15
CA GLU A 196 2.18 5.35 5.21
C GLU A 196 2.55 6.83 5.43
N GLY A 197 2.83 7.54 4.34
CA GLY A 197 3.30 8.92 4.40
C GLY A 197 2.20 9.97 4.61
N GLY A 198 0.96 9.62 4.31
CA GLY A 198 -0.23 10.44 4.53
C GLY A 198 -0.12 11.86 3.96
N GLU A 199 -0.66 12.82 4.71
CA GLU A 199 -0.68 14.23 4.29
C GLU A 199 0.72 14.85 4.22
N GLU A 200 1.64 14.43 5.08
CA GLU A 200 3.01 14.97 5.08
C GLU A 200 3.77 14.59 3.80
N LEU A 201 3.65 13.35 3.34
CA LEU A 201 4.19 12.94 2.05
C LEU A 201 3.62 13.81 0.92
N LEU A 202 2.28 13.89 0.86
CA LEU A 202 1.60 14.62 -0.22
C LEU A 202 1.92 16.12 -0.20
N ARG A 203 2.09 16.70 0.98
CA ARG A 203 2.55 18.09 1.14
C ARG A 203 3.95 18.30 0.53
N ILE A 204 4.86 17.35 0.73
CA ILE A 204 6.21 17.42 0.17
C ILE A 204 6.19 17.18 -1.34
N THR A 205 5.50 16.12 -1.80
CA THR A 205 5.49 15.75 -3.24
C THR A 205 4.71 16.73 -4.11
N SER A 206 3.73 17.45 -3.56
CA SER A 206 3.00 18.52 -4.26
C SER A 206 3.77 19.84 -4.34
N THR A 207 4.84 20.01 -3.57
CA THR A 207 5.68 21.20 -3.60
C THR A 207 6.39 21.29 -4.95
N TYR A 208 6.13 22.37 -5.70
CA TYR A 208 6.75 22.55 -7.02
C TYR A 208 8.21 22.98 -6.92
N ASP A 209 8.52 23.90 -6.01
CA ASP A 209 9.88 24.30 -5.70
C ASP A 209 10.04 24.67 -4.23
N ALA A 210 11.24 24.50 -3.73
CA ALA A 210 11.60 24.77 -2.33
C ALA A 210 13.10 25.06 -2.22
N TYR A 211 13.51 25.48 -1.06
CA TYR A 211 14.92 25.60 -0.72
C TYR A 211 15.31 24.60 0.36
N ILE A 212 16.55 24.18 0.31
CA ILE A 212 17.26 23.49 1.40
C ILE A 212 18.49 24.33 1.79
N ARG A 213 19.08 24.04 2.93
CA ARG A 213 20.23 24.80 3.48
C ARG A 213 19.93 26.28 3.63
N GLU A 214 18.70 26.65 3.96
CA GLU A 214 18.21 28.05 3.89
C GLU A 214 19.01 29.02 4.74
N ASN A 215 19.58 28.54 5.85
CA ASN A 215 20.32 29.35 6.83
C ASN A 215 21.85 29.24 6.64
N THR A 216 22.31 28.81 5.47
CA THR A 216 23.73 28.63 5.15
C THR A 216 24.09 29.41 3.86
N ASP A 217 25.35 29.60 3.61
CA ASP A 217 25.89 30.12 2.34
C ASP A 217 25.75 29.16 1.16
N LYS A 218 25.36 27.87 1.45
CA LYS A 218 25.13 26.83 0.46
C LYS A 218 23.63 26.62 0.16
N LYS A 219 22.80 27.67 0.32
CA LYS A 219 21.38 27.60 -0.01
C LYS A 219 21.16 27.03 -1.41
N PHE A 220 20.30 26.02 -1.54
CA PHE A 220 20.08 25.31 -2.79
C PHE A 220 18.60 25.28 -3.16
N TRP A 221 18.30 25.63 -4.41
CA TRP A 221 16.92 25.66 -4.92
C TRP A 221 16.55 24.33 -5.57
N LEU A 222 15.53 23.68 -5.04
CA LEU A 222 14.93 22.46 -5.55
C LEU A 222 13.78 22.80 -6.50
N VAL A 223 13.73 22.14 -7.66
CA VAL A 223 12.60 22.24 -8.59
C VAL A 223 12.05 20.85 -8.87
N ASN A 224 10.74 20.67 -8.69
CA ASN A 224 10.10 19.37 -8.84
C ASN A 224 10.19 18.87 -10.29
N THR A 225 10.65 17.63 -10.41
CA THR A 225 10.75 16.93 -11.69
C THR A 225 9.38 16.59 -12.29
N ASN A 226 8.33 16.54 -11.47
CA ASN A 226 6.95 16.31 -11.91
C ASN A 226 6.29 17.62 -12.36
N LYS A 227 6.33 17.90 -13.66
CA LYS A 227 5.71 19.11 -14.23
C LYS A 227 4.17 19.08 -14.23
N LEU A 228 3.56 17.91 -14.01
CA LEU A 228 2.09 17.78 -13.93
C LEU A 228 1.52 18.52 -12.71
N LEU A 229 2.31 18.76 -11.68
CA LEU A 229 1.90 19.61 -10.54
C LEU A 229 1.37 20.99 -10.95
N LYS A 230 1.89 21.57 -12.04
CA LYS A 230 1.41 22.84 -12.60
C LYS A 230 0.52 22.68 -13.84
N GLN A 231 0.36 21.46 -14.35
CA GLN A 231 -0.29 21.21 -15.64
C GLN A 231 -1.61 20.45 -15.51
N TYR A 232 -1.91 19.91 -14.33
CA TYR A 232 -3.12 19.14 -14.12
C TYR A 232 -3.64 19.34 -12.69
N GLU A 233 -4.86 19.85 -12.59
CA GLU A 233 -5.51 20.13 -11.32
C GLU A 233 -5.76 18.82 -10.52
N GLY A 234 -5.38 18.83 -9.25
CA GLY A 234 -5.53 17.71 -8.34
C GLY A 234 -4.30 16.82 -8.26
N VAL A 235 -3.27 16.99 -9.12
CA VAL A 235 -1.99 16.26 -8.99
C VAL A 235 -1.23 16.78 -7.77
N ASP A 236 -0.83 15.83 -6.89
CA ASP A 236 -0.11 16.12 -5.64
C ASP A 236 1.11 15.19 -5.40
N GLY A 237 1.52 14.44 -6.41
CA GLY A 237 2.70 13.55 -6.36
C GLY A 237 2.81 12.69 -7.62
N LEU A 238 3.64 11.63 -7.68
CA LEU A 238 4.60 11.21 -6.68
C LEU A 238 6.04 11.32 -7.20
N LYS A 239 6.40 10.55 -8.26
CA LYS A 239 7.79 10.41 -8.68
C LYS A 239 7.95 10.20 -10.18
N THR A 240 8.92 10.89 -10.78
CA THR A 240 9.38 10.66 -12.15
C THR A 240 10.62 9.78 -12.17
N GLY A 241 10.87 9.13 -13.30
CA GLY A 241 12.09 8.38 -13.58
C GLY A 241 12.56 8.59 -15.01
N PHE A 242 13.88 8.63 -15.20
CA PHE A 242 14.51 8.63 -16.51
C PHE A 242 15.92 8.04 -16.44
N THR A 243 16.20 7.09 -17.30
CA THR A 243 17.53 6.68 -17.79
C THR A 243 17.39 6.40 -19.27
N THR A 244 18.48 6.18 -19.96
CA THR A 244 18.43 5.82 -21.38
C THR A 244 17.65 4.52 -21.60
N GLU A 245 17.84 3.53 -20.73
CA GLU A 245 17.23 2.20 -20.82
C GLU A 245 15.76 2.21 -20.38
N ALA A 246 15.45 2.95 -19.32
CA ALA A 246 14.09 3.08 -18.79
C ALA A 246 13.22 3.99 -19.65
N MET A 247 13.83 4.91 -20.41
CA MET A 247 13.13 6.00 -21.09
C MET A 247 12.42 6.90 -20.07
N SER A 248 11.33 7.56 -20.45
CA SER A 248 10.59 8.45 -19.54
C SER A 248 9.52 7.69 -18.77
N CYS A 249 9.63 7.63 -17.45
CA CYS A 249 8.70 6.97 -16.55
C CYS A 249 8.10 7.96 -15.54
N ILE A 250 6.91 7.65 -15.03
CA ILE A 250 6.27 8.43 -13.96
C ILE A 250 5.24 7.57 -13.21
N THR A 251 5.15 7.81 -11.91
CA THR A 251 3.99 7.47 -11.09
C THR A 251 3.40 8.78 -10.56
N VAL A 252 2.11 9.00 -10.82
CA VAL A 252 1.36 10.21 -10.42
C VAL A 252 0.24 9.81 -9.48
N THR A 253 -0.02 10.62 -8.47
CA THR A 253 -1.29 10.62 -7.74
C THR A 253 -2.01 11.93 -7.96
N ALA A 254 -3.32 11.83 -8.12
CA ALA A 254 -4.21 12.98 -8.26
C ALA A 254 -5.50 12.73 -7.48
N LYS A 255 -6.05 13.78 -6.85
CA LYS A 255 -7.33 13.72 -6.13
C LYS A 255 -8.29 14.78 -6.68
N LYS A 256 -9.51 14.35 -7.02
CA LYS A 256 -10.64 15.26 -7.29
C LYS A 256 -11.83 14.81 -6.44
N LYS A 257 -12.34 15.70 -5.58
CA LYS A 257 -13.34 15.38 -4.56
C LYS A 257 -12.85 14.21 -3.68
N ASP A 258 -13.61 13.14 -3.60
CA ASP A 258 -13.28 11.96 -2.76
C ASP A 258 -12.47 10.91 -3.50
N LEU A 259 -12.43 10.94 -4.82
CA LEU A 259 -11.72 9.97 -5.66
C LEU A 259 -10.25 10.35 -5.79
N ARG A 260 -9.35 9.45 -5.35
CA ARG A 260 -7.90 9.54 -5.56
C ARG A 260 -7.46 8.45 -6.53
N LEU A 261 -6.76 8.86 -7.58
CA LEU A 261 -6.21 7.96 -8.59
C LEU A 261 -4.68 7.88 -8.49
N VAL A 262 -4.14 6.73 -8.82
CA VAL A 262 -2.71 6.50 -9.06
C VAL A 262 -2.54 6.04 -10.49
N ALA A 263 -1.76 6.78 -11.28
CA ALA A 263 -1.45 6.49 -12.67
C ALA A 263 0.05 6.24 -12.83
N VAL A 264 0.40 5.15 -13.49
CA VAL A 264 1.78 4.76 -13.81
C VAL A 264 1.93 4.68 -15.31
N ALA A 265 2.99 5.30 -15.85
CA ALA A 265 3.42 5.13 -17.24
C ALA A 265 4.92 4.82 -17.26
N MET A 266 5.32 3.78 -18.00
CA MET A 266 6.70 3.32 -18.09
C MET A 266 7.14 3.19 -19.54
N GLY A 267 8.39 3.56 -19.83
CA GLY A 267 8.99 3.37 -21.14
C GLY A 267 8.48 4.32 -22.20
N GLU A 268 8.09 5.53 -21.85
CA GLU A 268 7.63 6.57 -22.78
C GLU A 268 8.77 7.21 -23.57
N PRO A 269 8.54 7.52 -24.86
CA PRO A 269 9.60 8.13 -25.67
C PRO A 269 10.09 9.49 -25.17
N SER A 270 9.22 10.25 -24.53
CA SER A 270 9.57 11.58 -24.00
C SER A 270 8.72 11.94 -22.79
N SER A 271 9.21 12.89 -21.98
CA SER A 271 8.43 13.44 -20.87
C SER A 271 7.17 14.19 -21.32
N LYS A 272 7.17 14.76 -22.54
CA LYS A 272 6.00 15.44 -23.12
C LYS A 272 4.89 14.43 -23.42
N GLN A 273 5.24 13.34 -24.10
CA GLN A 273 4.31 12.26 -24.43
C GLN A 273 3.77 11.59 -23.15
N ARG A 274 4.66 11.20 -22.24
CA ARG A 274 4.32 10.66 -20.94
C ARG A 274 3.30 11.51 -20.17
N ASN A 275 3.54 12.84 -20.11
CA ASN A 275 2.63 13.73 -19.41
C ASN A 275 1.27 13.86 -20.13
N ALA A 276 1.23 13.80 -21.46
CA ALA A 276 -0.02 13.82 -22.23
C ALA A 276 -0.85 12.56 -21.95
N GLU A 277 -0.23 11.39 -21.97
CA GLU A 277 -0.91 10.11 -21.75
C GLU A 277 -1.38 9.96 -20.31
N ILE A 278 -0.59 10.40 -19.31
CA ILE A 278 -1.05 10.47 -17.92
C ILE A 278 -2.28 11.36 -17.75
N LYS A 279 -2.33 12.54 -18.41
CA LYS A 279 -3.53 13.39 -18.37
C LYS A 279 -4.74 12.67 -18.95
N GLN A 280 -4.59 12.00 -20.09
CA GLN A 280 -5.65 11.22 -20.71
C GLN A 280 -6.17 10.10 -19.81
N MET A 281 -5.26 9.36 -19.14
CA MET A 281 -5.63 8.34 -18.16
C MET A 281 -6.40 8.93 -16.97
N LEU A 282 -5.92 10.04 -16.40
CA LEU A 282 -6.58 10.70 -15.27
C LEU A 282 -7.95 11.28 -15.67
N ASP A 283 -8.05 11.92 -16.85
CA ASP A 283 -9.32 12.44 -17.37
C ASP A 283 -10.34 11.33 -17.55
N TYR A 284 -9.92 10.18 -18.11
CA TYR A 284 -10.78 9.00 -18.22
C TYR A 284 -11.25 8.53 -16.84
N GLY A 285 -10.32 8.30 -15.90
CA GLY A 285 -10.65 7.83 -14.58
C GLY A 285 -11.63 8.77 -13.83
N PHE A 286 -11.35 10.06 -13.82
CA PHE A 286 -12.22 11.04 -13.15
C PHE A 286 -13.54 11.28 -13.90
N SER A 287 -13.61 11.10 -15.22
CA SER A 287 -14.86 11.23 -15.96
C SER A 287 -15.78 10.03 -15.77
N GLN A 288 -15.22 8.82 -15.74
CA GLN A 288 -16.00 7.58 -15.74
C GLN A 288 -16.31 7.06 -14.33
N TYR A 289 -15.46 7.31 -13.34
CA TYR A 289 -15.58 6.69 -12.03
C TYR A 289 -15.91 7.70 -10.93
N ALA A 290 -16.53 7.20 -9.89
CA ALA A 290 -16.80 7.91 -8.63
C ALA A 290 -16.52 6.98 -7.45
N GLN A 291 -16.27 7.59 -6.27
CA GLN A 291 -16.14 6.89 -5.01
C GLN A 291 -17.39 7.13 -4.17
N GLY A 292 -17.93 6.07 -3.59
CA GLY A 292 -19.00 6.13 -2.59
C GLY A 292 -18.46 5.78 -1.20
N LEU A 293 -19.06 6.38 -0.18
CA LEU A 293 -18.79 6.03 1.22
C LEU A 293 -20.00 5.25 1.74
N LEU A 294 -19.79 3.94 1.94
CA LEU A 294 -20.85 3.06 2.43
C LEU A 294 -21.07 3.22 3.95
N TYR A 295 -19.98 3.11 4.70
CA TYR A 295 -19.99 3.25 6.15
C TYR A 295 -18.80 4.10 6.61
N PRO A 296 -19.01 5.27 7.21
CA PRO A 296 -17.97 5.98 7.94
C PRO A 296 -17.40 5.16 9.09
N LYS A 297 -16.13 5.40 9.44
CA LYS A 297 -15.52 4.88 10.67
C LYS A 297 -16.38 5.18 11.88
N GLY A 298 -16.56 4.20 12.78
CA GLY A 298 -17.40 4.33 13.98
C GLY A 298 -18.89 4.04 13.72
N THR A 299 -19.28 3.68 12.49
CA THR A 299 -20.67 3.31 12.20
C THR A 299 -21.04 2.03 12.92
N LYS A 300 -22.17 2.07 13.66
CA LYS A 300 -22.76 0.88 14.29
C LYS A 300 -23.25 -0.10 13.23
N LEU A 301 -22.75 -1.32 13.29
CA LEU A 301 -23.15 -2.43 12.41
C LEU A 301 -24.22 -3.31 13.03
N LYS A 302 -24.04 -3.67 14.30
CA LYS A 302 -24.99 -4.44 15.11
C LYS A 302 -24.71 -4.23 16.60
N THR A 303 -25.67 -4.64 17.44
CA THR A 303 -25.42 -4.85 18.86
C THR A 303 -24.74 -6.21 19.06
N TYR A 304 -23.71 -6.26 19.89
CA TYR A 304 -22.99 -7.46 20.26
C TYR A 304 -23.17 -7.77 21.74
N THR A 305 -23.79 -8.89 22.01
CA THR A 305 -24.06 -9.37 23.38
C THR A 305 -23.12 -10.51 23.71
N MET A 306 -22.56 -10.51 24.91
CA MET A 306 -21.62 -11.49 25.39
C MET A 306 -21.93 -11.90 26.85
N GLU A 307 -21.76 -13.15 27.17
CA GLU A 307 -22.09 -13.67 28.50
C GLU A 307 -21.06 -13.29 29.57
N ASN A 308 -19.78 -13.17 29.16
CA ASN A 308 -18.64 -12.99 30.07
C ASN A 308 -18.08 -11.56 30.08
N GLY A 309 -18.83 -10.57 29.57
CA GLY A 309 -18.40 -9.19 29.47
C GLY A 309 -19.15 -8.23 30.40
N LYS A 310 -18.49 -7.19 30.81
CA LYS A 310 -19.06 -6.06 31.58
C LYS A 310 -18.68 -4.74 30.90
N PRO A 311 -19.64 -4.08 30.20
CA PRO A 311 -21.04 -4.43 30.05
C PRO A 311 -21.26 -5.67 29.19
N SER A 312 -22.40 -6.35 29.37
CA SER A 312 -22.78 -7.55 28.61
C SER A 312 -23.23 -7.26 27.18
N SER A 313 -23.43 -6.01 26.82
CA SER A 313 -23.88 -5.58 25.49
C SER A 313 -23.20 -4.27 25.09
N VAL A 314 -22.65 -4.23 23.88
CA VAL A 314 -21.98 -3.07 23.27
C VAL A 314 -22.34 -2.96 21.80
N ASN A 315 -22.02 -1.83 21.15
CA ASN A 315 -22.15 -1.73 19.71
C ASN A 315 -20.88 -2.21 19.02
N MET A 316 -21.04 -3.06 18.01
CA MET A 316 -19.98 -3.39 17.08
C MET A 316 -19.93 -2.32 16.00
N VAL A 317 -18.75 -1.72 15.80
CA VAL A 317 -18.55 -0.56 14.91
C VAL A 317 -17.44 -0.81 13.90
N THR A 318 -17.50 -0.08 12.78
CA THR A 318 -16.42 -0.05 11.78
C THR A 318 -15.19 0.67 12.33
N LEU A 319 -13.99 0.14 12.08
CA LEU A 319 -12.73 0.76 12.53
C LEU A 319 -12.07 1.63 11.47
N LYS A 320 -12.57 1.59 10.24
CA LYS A 320 -12.17 2.47 9.14
C LYS A 320 -13.39 2.79 8.26
N ASP A 321 -13.24 3.80 7.40
CA ASP A 321 -14.22 4.07 6.36
C ASP A 321 -14.30 2.88 5.39
N LEU A 322 -15.52 2.46 5.03
CA LEU A 322 -15.76 1.51 3.97
C LEU A 322 -16.20 2.27 2.73
N VAL A 323 -15.28 2.34 1.79
CA VAL A 323 -15.48 3.03 0.51
C VAL A 323 -15.51 2.02 -0.63
N TYR A 324 -16.20 2.37 -1.70
CA TYR A 324 -16.27 1.59 -2.93
C TYR A 324 -16.14 2.52 -4.14
N VAL A 325 -15.71 1.96 -5.27
CA VAL A 325 -15.53 2.70 -6.53
C VAL A 325 -16.40 2.07 -7.59
N PHE A 326 -17.12 2.89 -8.32
CA PHE A 326 -18.09 2.46 -9.32
C PHE A 326 -18.06 3.34 -10.58
N GLU A 327 -18.53 2.81 -11.70
CA GLU A 327 -18.75 3.59 -12.91
C GLU A 327 -19.95 4.50 -12.72
N LYS A 328 -19.83 5.79 -13.06
CA LYS A 328 -20.90 6.75 -12.95
C LYS A 328 -22.13 6.31 -13.74
N GLY A 329 -23.30 6.34 -13.10
CA GLY A 329 -24.55 5.84 -13.65
C GLY A 329 -24.88 4.39 -13.29
N SER A 330 -23.93 3.64 -12.66
CA SER A 330 -24.14 2.25 -12.23
C SER A 330 -23.74 2.05 -10.75
N GLU A 331 -24.18 2.94 -9.87
CA GLU A 331 -23.86 2.87 -8.44
C GLU A 331 -24.41 1.58 -7.82
N PRO A 332 -23.53 0.67 -7.31
CA PRO A 332 -23.95 -0.58 -6.73
C PRO A 332 -24.55 -0.37 -5.33
N LYS A 333 -25.44 -1.28 -4.93
CA LYS A 333 -26.04 -1.28 -3.58
C LYS A 333 -25.44 -2.41 -2.75
N GLU A 334 -25.47 -2.25 -1.42
CA GLU A 334 -25.15 -3.35 -0.52
C GLU A 334 -26.14 -4.50 -0.76
N GLN A 335 -25.60 -5.70 -0.99
CA GLN A 335 -26.38 -6.93 -1.19
C GLN A 335 -26.29 -7.86 0.01
N LYS A 336 -25.08 -8.00 0.59
CA LYS A 336 -24.82 -8.91 1.71
C LYS A 336 -23.82 -8.31 2.67
N LYS A 337 -24.06 -8.52 3.96
CA LYS A 337 -23.15 -8.14 5.05
C LYS A 337 -22.92 -9.31 5.99
N GLU A 338 -21.69 -9.72 6.18
CA GLU A 338 -21.26 -10.81 7.04
C GLU A 338 -20.23 -10.30 8.04
N ILE A 339 -20.42 -10.60 9.32
CA ILE A 339 -19.48 -10.20 10.37
C ILE A 339 -18.93 -11.46 11.01
N THR A 340 -17.61 -11.62 10.96
CA THR A 340 -16.86 -12.71 11.59
C THR A 340 -16.10 -12.16 12.79
N ILE A 341 -16.33 -12.77 13.95
CA ILE A 341 -15.61 -12.43 15.20
C ILE A 341 -14.41 -13.36 15.31
N THR A 342 -13.23 -12.78 15.54
CA THR A 342 -11.96 -13.52 15.69
C THR A 342 -11.45 -13.50 17.13
N LYS A 343 -11.89 -12.51 17.94
CA LYS A 343 -11.64 -12.43 19.38
C LYS A 343 -13.00 -12.41 20.08
N ASP A 344 -13.43 -13.55 20.57
CA ASP A 344 -14.77 -13.77 21.15
C ASP A 344 -14.84 -13.62 22.67
N THR A 345 -13.69 -13.43 23.32
CA THR A 345 -13.59 -13.32 24.78
C THR A 345 -13.01 -11.98 25.20
N PRO A 346 -13.68 -11.23 26.11
CA PRO A 346 -13.13 -10.00 26.70
C PRO A 346 -11.87 -10.30 27.53
N PRO A 347 -11.03 -9.29 27.88
CA PRO A 347 -11.36 -7.87 27.79
C PRO A 347 -11.14 -7.29 26.40
N TYR A 348 -11.91 -6.23 26.06
CA TYR A 348 -11.74 -5.42 24.86
C TYR A 348 -11.53 -3.97 25.23
N LYS A 349 -10.71 -3.27 24.44
CA LYS A 349 -10.64 -1.82 24.47
C LYS A 349 -11.55 -1.21 23.42
N ALA A 350 -12.06 -0.02 23.70
CA ALA A 350 -12.82 0.75 22.71
C ALA A 350 -11.99 0.89 21.43
N MET A 351 -12.63 0.64 20.29
CA MET A 351 -12.02 0.64 18.95
C MET A 351 -10.92 -0.42 18.74
N GLU A 352 -10.79 -1.40 19.62
CA GLU A 352 -9.93 -2.58 19.39
C GLU A 352 -10.57 -3.49 18.35
N ALA A 353 -9.76 -4.01 17.42
CA ALA A 353 -10.24 -4.96 16.42
C ALA A 353 -10.55 -6.32 17.06
N ILE A 354 -11.82 -6.77 16.96
CA ILE A 354 -12.30 -8.05 17.47
C ILE A 354 -12.82 -8.98 16.37
N GLY A 355 -12.81 -8.51 15.13
CA GLY A 355 -13.30 -9.27 13.99
C GLY A 355 -13.24 -8.49 12.70
N THR A 356 -13.91 -8.99 11.67
CA THR A 356 -14.00 -8.36 10.35
C THR A 356 -15.46 -8.30 9.88
N VAL A 357 -15.80 -7.28 9.10
CA VAL A 357 -17.02 -7.23 8.31
C VAL A 357 -16.65 -7.42 6.84
N LYS A 358 -17.36 -8.34 6.18
CA LYS A 358 -17.31 -8.53 4.73
C LYS A 358 -18.62 -8.04 4.13
N ILE A 359 -18.54 -7.17 3.15
CA ILE A 359 -19.70 -6.63 2.44
C ILE A 359 -19.58 -7.01 0.97
N THR A 360 -20.67 -7.53 0.42
CA THR A 360 -20.82 -7.81 -1.00
C THR A 360 -21.79 -6.80 -1.60
N MET A 361 -21.35 -6.12 -2.66
CA MET A 361 -22.15 -5.17 -3.42
C MET A 361 -22.92 -5.89 -4.54
N SER A 362 -23.95 -5.25 -5.09
CA SER A 362 -24.80 -5.82 -6.13
C SER A 362 -24.12 -6.08 -7.48
N ASP A 363 -22.95 -5.47 -7.71
CA ASP A 363 -22.06 -5.73 -8.85
C ASP A 363 -21.06 -6.87 -8.61
N GLY A 364 -21.16 -7.55 -7.45
CA GLY A 364 -20.25 -8.63 -7.03
C GLY A 364 -18.95 -8.14 -6.39
N TYR A 365 -18.70 -6.82 -6.31
CA TYR A 365 -17.54 -6.31 -5.59
C TYR A 365 -17.64 -6.63 -4.09
N THR A 366 -16.55 -7.07 -3.50
CA THR A 366 -16.47 -7.38 -2.07
C THR A 366 -15.43 -6.50 -1.39
N MET A 367 -15.74 -6.03 -0.19
CA MET A 367 -14.82 -5.29 0.66
C MET A 367 -14.78 -5.91 2.06
N GLU A 368 -13.62 -5.82 2.70
CA GLU A 368 -13.43 -6.28 4.08
C GLU A 368 -12.82 -5.16 4.93
N ALA A 369 -13.30 -5.07 6.16
CA ALA A 369 -12.80 -4.10 7.12
C ALA A 369 -12.77 -4.68 8.54
N PRO A 370 -11.81 -4.28 9.38
CA PRO A 370 -11.84 -4.63 10.79
C PRO A 370 -13.03 -3.98 11.48
N VAL A 371 -13.62 -4.72 12.42
CA VAL A 371 -14.68 -4.24 13.31
C VAL A 371 -14.24 -4.33 14.75
N GLY A 372 -14.69 -3.40 15.56
CA GLY A 372 -14.38 -3.33 16.99
C GLY A 372 -15.62 -3.01 17.81
N VAL A 373 -15.42 -2.73 19.08
CA VAL A 373 -16.48 -2.28 20.01
C VAL A 373 -16.35 -0.80 20.29
N ASP A 374 -17.50 -0.14 20.55
CA ASP A 374 -17.56 1.31 20.77
C ASP A 374 -17.12 1.75 22.17
N GLN A 375 -16.96 0.82 23.11
CA GLN A 375 -16.52 1.08 24.48
C GLN A 375 -15.71 -0.09 25.05
N ASP A 376 -15.01 0.19 26.15
CA ASP A 376 -14.26 -0.83 26.90
C ASP A 376 -15.21 -1.90 27.45
N VAL A 377 -14.77 -3.14 27.42
CA VAL A 377 -15.45 -4.31 28.00
C VAL A 377 -14.47 -5.04 28.90
N GLU A 378 -14.79 -5.14 30.16
CA GLU A 378 -14.03 -5.93 31.13
C GLU A 378 -14.52 -7.40 31.10
N GLN A 379 -13.63 -8.33 31.42
CA GLN A 379 -14.02 -9.72 31.65
C GLN A 379 -14.66 -9.84 33.02
N LEU A 380 -15.79 -10.54 33.15
CA LEU A 380 -16.40 -10.84 34.44
C LEU A 380 -15.44 -11.62 35.32
N ASN A 381 -15.30 -11.18 36.58
CA ASN A 381 -14.57 -11.93 37.60
C ASN A 381 -15.48 -12.98 38.29
N TYR A 382 -14.92 -13.83 39.12
CA TYR A 382 -15.68 -14.88 39.82
C TYR A 382 -16.88 -14.37 40.66
N LEU A 383 -16.72 -13.17 41.27
CA LEU A 383 -17.79 -12.57 42.06
C LEU A 383 -18.92 -12.07 41.16
N ASP A 384 -18.59 -11.44 40.03
CA ASP A 384 -19.60 -11.00 39.05
C ASP A 384 -20.40 -12.20 38.49
N ILE A 385 -19.72 -13.30 38.18
CA ILE A 385 -20.37 -14.55 37.71
C ILE A 385 -21.29 -15.15 38.79
N PHE A 386 -20.83 -15.21 40.03
CA PHE A 386 -21.62 -15.70 41.15
C PHE A 386 -22.86 -14.84 41.39
N MET A 387 -22.70 -13.51 41.42
CA MET A 387 -23.83 -12.57 41.61
C MET A 387 -24.85 -12.66 40.48
N LYS A 388 -24.39 -12.83 39.24
CA LYS A 388 -25.26 -13.04 38.07
C LYS A 388 -26.06 -14.34 38.20
N ALA A 389 -25.40 -15.46 38.49
CA ALA A 389 -26.06 -16.74 38.67
C ALA A 389 -27.08 -16.72 39.84
N PHE A 390 -26.76 -15.99 40.93
CA PHE A 390 -27.68 -15.82 42.05
C PHE A 390 -28.90 -14.97 41.66
N SER A 391 -28.73 -13.88 40.90
CA SER A 391 -29.87 -13.07 40.44
C SER A 391 -30.77 -13.84 39.46
N ASP A 392 -30.18 -14.63 38.56
CA ASP A 392 -30.92 -15.43 37.56
C ASP A 392 -31.70 -16.57 38.22
N THR A 393 -31.32 -17.03 39.44
CA THR A 393 -32.03 -18.05 40.20
C THR A 393 -33.19 -17.47 40.99
N LEU A 394 -33.21 -16.14 41.27
CA LEU A 394 -34.24 -15.45 42.05
C LEU A 394 -35.30 -14.78 41.15
N ALA A 395 -35.09 -14.71 39.83
CA ALA A 395 -36.00 -14.13 38.84
C ALA A 395 -36.89 -15.22 38.22
#